data_492aead02101417769fadbb3bd1685e2
#
_entry.id   492aead02101417769fadbb3bd1685e2
#
_cell.length_a   1.000
_cell.length_b   1.000
_cell.length_c   1.000
_cell.angle_alpha   90.00
_cell.angle_beta   90.00
_cell.angle_gamma   90.00
#
_symmetry.space_group_name_H-M   'P 1'
#
loop_
_entity.id
_entity.type
_entity.pdbx_description
1 polymer ?
#
loop_
_entity_poly.entity_id
_entity_poly.type
_entity_poly.pdbx_seq_one_letter_code
_entity_poly.pdbx_strand_id
1 'polypeptide(L)'
;MEFGLNESQEILRDSARSFFSGECPMSEVRRLMATDSAYDSSLWRKLADQGYTGIIFPEEYGGVGLGQVELILLMEEAGRALLPGPFFSTVALAGPVIDALATAEQKKNYLAPICGGEARSTVAILEAAASWELEDIQMAAASGKLSGEKLFVPDAAVADWIVVLARNGVFLVDKKSPGVRISPMFSMDLTRKLYAVQFDNAPAERLGDLAGAKTAMGIATAALVAEMVGGMQSTLDRTVEYAKTRKQFGKTIGSFQAVQHQCADMYLETESSRSAAYYAAWALEENVPDARAAVSIAKIYASDAGRTVGNRGIQIHGGMGFTWENDLHLYYRRAKASETTFGDATFHRERLARLAIDSASVAGTSA
;
A
#
# COMPACT_ATOMS: atom_id res chain seq x y z
N MET A 1 23.46 -6.28 -9.34
CA MET A 1 22.28 -5.44 -9.32
C MET A 1 22.63 -4.14 -10.04
N GLU A 2 21.97 -3.84 -11.13
CA GLU A 2 22.01 -2.52 -11.74
C GLU A 2 21.09 -1.63 -10.90
N PHE A 3 21.59 -0.50 -10.41
CA PHE A 3 20.84 0.43 -9.55
C PHE A 3 19.93 1.38 -10.32
N GLY A 4 19.95 1.35 -11.64
CA GLY A 4 19.11 2.15 -12.52
C GLY A 4 17.91 1.37 -13.04
N LEU A 5 16.85 2.09 -13.42
CA LEU A 5 15.74 1.50 -14.15
C LEU A 5 16.21 1.18 -15.58
N ASN A 6 15.74 0.06 -16.12
CA ASN A 6 15.91 -0.23 -17.54
C ASN A 6 14.90 0.61 -18.37
N GLU A 7 15.10 0.61 -19.70
CA GLU A 7 14.29 1.42 -20.63
C GLU A 7 12.79 1.13 -20.51
N SER A 8 12.40 -0.13 -20.38
CA SER A 8 10.99 -0.54 -20.23
C SER A 8 10.39 -0.04 -18.91
N GLN A 9 11.16 -0.07 -17.83
CA GLN A 9 10.76 0.44 -16.52
C GLN A 9 10.62 1.97 -16.52
N GLU A 10 11.50 2.69 -17.23
CA GLU A 10 11.38 4.13 -17.40
C GLU A 10 10.12 4.49 -18.19
N ILE A 11 9.84 3.78 -19.28
CA ILE A 11 8.62 3.96 -20.09
C ILE A 11 7.38 3.69 -19.23
N LEU A 12 7.35 2.61 -18.43
CA LEU A 12 6.25 2.30 -17.54
C LEU A 12 6.01 3.42 -16.53
N ARG A 13 7.06 3.88 -15.85
CA ARG A 13 6.99 4.98 -14.87
C ARG A 13 6.41 6.25 -15.51
N ASP A 14 6.94 6.66 -16.65
CA ASP A 14 6.55 7.90 -17.31
C ASP A 14 5.12 7.81 -17.88
N SER A 15 4.73 6.65 -18.38
CA SER A 15 3.36 6.36 -18.81
C SER A 15 2.39 6.40 -17.62
N ALA A 16 2.73 5.76 -16.50
CA ALA A 16 1.92 5.76 -15.28
C ALA A 16 1.76 7.19 -14.73
N ARG A 17 2.85 7.96 -14.69
CA ARG A 17 2.81 9.38 -14.28
C ARG A 17 1.88 10.21 -15.15
N SER A 18 1.98 10.06 -16.46
CA SER A 18 1.09 10.74 -17.40
C SER A 18 -0.37 10.33 -17.21
N PHE A 19 -0.62 9.03 -17.08
CA PHE A 19 -1.96 8.48 -16.85
C PHE A 19 -2.58 9.05 -15.57
N PHE A 20 -1.91 8.92 -14.43
CA PHE A 20 -2.45 9.40 -13.15
C PHE A 20 -2.60 10.93 -13.12
N SER A 21 -1.70 11.68 -13.74
CA SER A 21 -1.84 13.14 -13.83
C SER A 21 -3.07 13.56 -14.64
N GLY A 22 -3.43 12.81 -15.68
CA GLY A 22 -4.60 13.08 -16.51
C GLY A 22 -5.90 12.58 -15.90
N GLU A 23 -5.91 11.36 -15.37
CA GLU A 23 -7.13 10.67 -14.93
C GLU A 23 -7.45 10.86 -13.44
N CYS A 24 -6.46 11.22 -12.63
CA CYS A 24 -6.61 11.41 -11.19
C CYS A 24 -6.01 12.75 -10.69
N PRO A 25 -6.38 13.89 -11.30
CA PRO A 25 -5.97 15.19 -10.76
C PRO A 25 -6.56 15.41 -9.37
N MET A 26 -6.01 16.36 -8.59
CA MET A 26 -6.46 16.62 -7.20
C MET A 26 -7.95 16.97 -7.09
N SER A 27 -8.54 17.57 -8.11
CA SER A 27 -10.00 17.80 -8.18
C SER A 27 -10.78 16.47 -8.14
N GLU A 28 -10.29 15.45 -8.84
CA GLU A 28 -10.90 14.12 -8.87
C GLU A 28 -10.67 13.40 -7.53
N VAL A 29 -9.47 13.47 -6.97
CA VAL A 29 -9.19 12.95 -5.61
C VAL A 29 -10.17 13.54 -4.60
N ARG A 30 -10.39 14.88 -4.62
CA ARG A 30 -11.31 15.57 -3.73
C ARG A 30 -12.77 15.17 -3.99
N ARG A 31 -13.16 14.99 -5.23
CA ARG A 31 -14.49 14.48 -5.59
C ARG A 31 -14.72 13.09 -5.01
N LEU A 32 -13.78 12.16 -5.23
CA LEU A 32 -13.89 10.78 -4.79
C LEU A 32 -13.82 10.62 -3.28
N MET A 33 -12.91 11.32 -2.60
CA MET A 33 -12.80 11.23 -1.14
C MET A 33 -14.08 11.68 -0.41
N ALA A 34 -14.91 12.51 -1.04
CA ALA A 34 -16.17 12.96 -0.49
C ALA A 34 -17.30 11.92 -0.62
N THR A 35 -17.11 10.87 -1.43
CA THR A 35 -18.07 9.77 -1.56
C THR A 35 -17.88 8.73 -0.45
N ASP A 36 -18.88 7.88 -0.23
CA ASP A 36 -18.83 6.83 0.79
C ASP A 36 -17.75 5.77 0.52
N SER A 37 -17.45 5.52 -0.74
CA SER A 37 -16.54 4.44 -1.15
C SER A 37 -15.19 4.89 -1.72
N ALA A 38 -15.04 6.17 -2.03
CA ALA A 38 -13.88 6.71 -2.77
C ALA A 38 -13.58 5.97 -4.08
N TYR A 39 -14.58 5.37 -4.71
CA TYR A 39 -14.48 4.52 -5.90
C TYR A 39 -15.17 5.13 -7.10
N ASP A 40 -14.54 5.00 -8.26
CA ASP A 40 -15.10 5.34 -9.57
C ASP A 40 -14.88 4.19 -10.54
N SER A 41 -15.97 3.67 -11.11
CA SER A 41 -15.91 2.53 -12.02
C SER A 41 -15.26 2.86 -13.37
N SER A 42 -15.34 4.11 -13.81
CA SER A 42 -14.70 4.56 -15.04
C SER A 42 -13.19 4.61 -14.89
N LEU A 43 -12.69 5.18 -13.77
CA LEU A 43 -11.27 5.20 -13.45
C LEU A 43 -10.72 3.76 -13.28
N TRP A 44 -11.48 2.90 -12.60
CA TRP A 44 -11.11 1.48 -12.44
C TRP A 44 -10.98 0.76 -13.79
N ARG A 45 -11.94 0.98 -14.70
CA ARG A 45 -11.88 0.40 -16.05
C ARG A 45 -10.66 0.90 -16.82
N LYS A 46 -10.36 2.19 -16.75
CA LYS A 46 -9.18 2.76 -17.40
C LYS A 46 -7.87 2.18 -16.86
N LEU A 47 -7.79 1.89 -15.54
CA LEU A 47 -6.64 1.19 -14.95
C LEU A 47 -6.49 -0.24 -15.53
N ALA A 48 -7.60 -0.95 -15.70
CA ALA A 48 -7.61 -2.28 -16.30
C ALA A 48 -7.23 -2.23 -17.79
N ASP A 49 -7.74 -1.27 -18.53
CA ASP A 49 -7.43 -1.08 -19.97
C ASP A 49 -5.93 -0.80 -20.21
N GLN A 50 -5.21 -0.25 -19.18
CA GLN A 50 -3.74 -0.11 -19.19
C GLN A 50 -3.00 -1.38 -18.74
N GLY A 51 -3.72 -2.44 -18.36
CA GLY A 51 -3.12 -3.66 -17.81
C GLY A 51 -2.65 -3.53 -16.35
N TYR A 52 -2.89 -2.40 -15.68
CA TYR A 52 -2.37 -2.14 -14.33
C TYR A 52 -2.98 -3.05 -13.26
N THR A 53 -4.23 -3.51 -13.47
CA THR A 53 -4.89 -4.44 -12.55
C THR A 53 -4.29 -5.84 -12.57
N GLY A 54 -3.60 -6.20 -13.65
CA GLY A 54 -2.95 -7.50 -13.84
C GLY A 54 -1.42 -7.44 -13.91
N ILE A 55 -0.80 -6.31 -13.55
CA ILE A 55 0.61 -6.02 -13.88
C ILE A 55 1.60 -7.12 -13.47
N ILE A 56 1.46 -7.71 -12.29
CA ILE A 56 2.37 -8.74 -11.75
C ILE A 56 1.83 -10.17 -11.88
N PHE A 57 0.61 -10.33 -12.39
CA PHE A 57 -0.01 -11.66 -12.41
C PHE A 57 0.28 -12.40 -13.71
N PRO A 58 0.26 -13.76 -13.70
CA PRO A 58 0.60 -14.56 -14.86
C PRO A 58 -0.31 -14.29 -16.07
N GLU A 59 0.28 -14.32 -17.28
CA GLU A 59 -0.43 -14.12 -18.55
C GLU A 59 -1.57 -15.13 -18.75
N GLU A 60 -1.42 -16.36 -18.26
CA GLU A 60 -2.45 -17.41 -18.35
C GLU A 60 -3.76 -17.04 -17.64
N TYR A 61 -3.73 -16.06 -16.69
CA TYR A 61 -4.90 -15.50 -16.04
C TYR A 61 -5.24 -14.08 -16.53
N GLY A 62 -4.68 -13.66 -17.66
CA GLY A 62 -4.91 -12.33 -18.24
C GLY A 62 -4.09 -11.22 -17.61
N GLY A 63 -3.05 -11.55 -16.84
CA GLY A 63 -2.08 -10.60 -16.32
C GLY A 63 -1.03 -10.21 -17.36
N VAL A 64 -0.13 -9.31 -16.99
CA VAL A 64 0.98 -8.82 -17.83
C VAL A 64 2.28 -9.59 -17.58
N GLY A 65 2.39 -10.24 -16.42
CA GLY A 65 3.55 -11.09 -16.07
C GLY A 65 4.81 -10.30 -15.73
N LEU A 66 4.71 -9.04 -15.33
CA LEU A 66 5.85 -8.23 -14.88
C LEU A 66 6.21 -8.53 -13.41
N GLY A 67 7.30 -7.91 -12.92
CA GLY A 67 7.83 -8.18 -11.60
C GLY A 67 7.38 -7.24 -10.50
N GLN A 68 7.99 -7.42 -9.31
CA GLN A 68 7.70 -6.59 -8.15
C GLN A 68 8.25 -5.17 -8.31
N VAL A 69 9.33 -5.01 -9.09
CA VAL A 69 9.90 -3.69 -9.39
C VAL A 69 8.89 -2.85 -10.18
N GLU A 70 8.22 -3.43 -11.18
CA GLU A 70 7.19 -2.74 -11.95
C GLU A 70 5.96 -2.40 -11.11
N LEU A 71 5.56 -3.28 -10.20
CA LEU A 71 4.49 -2.97 -9.25
C LEU A 71 4.81 -1.74 -8.42
N ILE A 72 6.02 -1.64 -7.85
CA ILE A 72 6.36 -0.50 -7.00
C ILE A 72 6.53 0.80 -7.79
N LEU A 73 6.97 0.75 -9.06
CA LEU A 73 6.96 1.92 -9.95
C LEU A 73 5.54 2.47 -10.10
N LEU A 74 4.59 1.57 -10.36
CA LEU A 74 3.18 1.94 -10.50
C LEU A 74 2.60 2.46 -9.18
N MET A 75 2.95 1.84 -8.05
CA MET A 75 2.49 2.26 -6.73
C MET A 75 3.09 3.61 -6.30
N GLU A 76 4.34 3.91 -6.67
CA GLU A 76 4.94 5.22 -6.42
C GLU A 76 4.16 6.31 -7.16
N GLU A 77 3.84 6.13 -8.43
CA GLU A 77 3.07 7.11 -9.20
C GLU A 77 1.61 7.21 -8.71
N ALA A 78 1.01 6.11 -8.27
CA ALA A 78 -0.30 6.12 -7.62
C ALA A 78 -0.28 6.93 -6.30
N GLY A 79 0.80 6.78 -5.50
CA GLY A 79 1.04 7.57 -4.29
C GLY A 79 1.26 9.05 -4.57
N ARG A 80 1.99 9.37 -5.64
CA ARG A 80 2.21 10.74 -6.14
C ARG A 80 0.88 11.42 -6.50
N ALA A 81 -0.03 10.69 -7.12
CA ALA A 81 -1.37 11.15 -7.46
C ALA A 81 -2.37 11.09 -6.29
N LEU A 82 -1.99 10.48 -5.16
CA LEU A 82 -2.87 10.21 -4.02
C LEU A 82 -4.11 9.39 -4.44
N LEU A 83 -3.90 8.39 -5.30
CA LEU A 83 -4.95 7.59 -5.93
C LEU A 83 -5.95 7.05 -4.88
N PRO A 84 -7.26 7.36 -5.00
CA PRO A 84 -8.29 6.77 -4.16
C PRO A 84 -8.77 5.43 -4.69
N GLY A 85 -9.53 4.71 -3.85
CA GLY A 85 -10.20 3.48 -4.25
C GLY A 85 -9.34 2.23 -4.17
N PRO A 86 -9.83 1.10 -4.73
CA PRO A 86 -9.39 -0.24 -4.37
C PRO A 86 -8.14 -0.73 -5.14
N PHE A 87 -7.36 0.16 -5.76
CA PHE A 87 -6.20 -0.27 -6.53
C PHE A 87 -5.16 -0.96 -5.64
N PHE A 88 -4.77 -0.32 -4.54
CA PHE A 88 -3.85 -0.93 -3.58
C PHE A 88 -4.41 -2.22 -2.97
N SER A 89 -5.65 -2.18 -2.46
CA SER A 89 -6.27 -3.32 -1.78
C SER A 89 -6.47 -4.53 -2.69
N THR A 90 -6.68 -4.30 -4.00
CA THR A 90 -6.88 -5.38 -4.97
C THR A 90 -5.56 -5.86 -5.56
N VAL A 91 -4.75 -4.97 -6.12
CA VAL A 91 -3.59 -5.35 -6.93
C VAL A 91 -2.36 -5.66 -6.08
N ALA A 92 -2.11 -4.84 -5.05
CA ALA A 92 -0.92 -4.97 -4.22
C ALA A 92 -1.13 -5.81 -2.95
N LEU A 93 -2.37 -5.99 -2.50
CA LEU A 93 -2.67 -6.70 -1.25
C LEU A 93 -3.39 -8.04 -1.49
N ALA A 94 -4.60 -8.04 -2.06
CA ALA A 94 -5.39 -9.27 -2.21
C ALA A 94 -4.89 -10.17 -3.35
N GLY A 95 -4.55 -9.58 -4.49
CA GLY A 95 -4.08 -10.32 -5.66
C GLY A 95 -2.86 -11.19 -5.37
N PRO A 96 -1.79 -10.68 -4.74
CA PRO A 96 -0.62 -11.49 -4.36
C PRO A 96 -0.95 -12.65 -3.41
N VAL A 97 -1.91 -12.48 -2.49
CA VAL A 97 -2.37 -13.56 -1.61
C VAL A 97 -3.11 -14.64 -2.40
N ILE A 98 -3.99 -14.24 -3.32
CA ILE A 98 -4.72 -15.17 -4.19
C ILE A 98 -3.73 -15.89 -5.11
N ASP A 99 -2.81 -15.17 -5.73
CA ASP A 99 -1.82 -15.77 -6.62
C ASP A 99 -0.92 -16.79 -5.91
N ALA A 100 -0.47 -16.48 -4.70
CA ALA A 100 0.41 -17.35 -3.95
C ALA A 100 -0.27 -18.64 -3.43
N LEU A 101 -1.59 -18.61 -3.14
CA LEU A 101 -2.26 -19.66 -2.36
C LEU A 101 -3.35 -20.42 -3.12
N ALA A 102 -3.98 -19.78 -4.10
CA ALA A 102 -5.11 -20.35 -4.80
C ALA A 102 -4.69 -21.47 -5.77
N THR A 103 -5.53 -22.47 -5.93
CA THR A 103 -5.39 -23.49 -6.98
C THR A 103 -5.57 -22.88 -8.37
N ALA A 104 -5.15 -23.55 -9.43
CA ALA A 104 -5.32 -23.08 -10.80
C ALA A 104 -6.80 -22.78 -11.14
N GLU A 105 -7.74 -23.57 -10.64
CA GLU A 105 -9.17 -23.33 -10.81
C GLU A 105 -9.62 -22.07 -10.07
N GLN A 106 -9.19 -21.91 -8.82
CA GLN A 106 -9.48 -20.71 -8.02
C GLN A 106 -8.88 -19.44 -8.65
N LYS A 107 -7.66 -19.52 -9.21
CA LYS A 107 -7.05 -18.38 -9.93
C LYS A 107 -7.87 -17.99 -11.14
N LYS A 108 -8.39 -18.93 -11.91
CA LYS A 108 -9.32 -18.64 -13.03
C LYS A 108 -10.58 -17.92 -12.55
N ASN A 109 -11.10 -18.30 -11.39
CA ASN A 109 -12.35 -17.77 -10.85
C ASN A 109 -12.16 -16.40 -10.16
N TYR A 110 -10.99 -16.14 -9.57
CA TYR A 110 -10.76 -14.97 -8.72
C TYR A 110 -9.66 -14.03 -9.23
N LEU A 111 -8.56 -14.55 -9.75
CA LEU A 111 -7.45 -13.72 -10.21
C LEU A 111 -7.71 -13.18 -11.62
N ALA A 112 -8.22 -14.02 -12.54
CA ALA A 112 -8.48 -13.58 -13.90
C ALA A 112 -9.50 -12.41 -14.00
N PRO A 113 -10.62 -12.41 -13.25
CA PRO A 113 -11.51 -11.23 -13.23
C PRO A 113 -10.87 -9.97 -12.61
N ILE A 114 -9.89 -10.13 -11.71
CA ILE A 114 -9.11 -8.98 -11.19
C ILE A 114 -8.23 -8.43 -12.31
N CYS A 115 -7.50 -9.27 -13.02
CA CYS A 115 -6.66 -8.85 -14.15
C CYS A 115 -7.47 -8.10 -15.21
N GLY A 116 -8.66 -8.59 -15.54
CA GLY A 116 -9.59 -7.94 -16.49
C GLY A 116 -10.30 -6.71 -15.95
N GLY A 117 -10.12 -6.34 -14.68
CA GLY A 117 -10.82 -5.21 -14.04
C GLY A 117 -12.31 -5.45 -13.80
N GLU A 118 -12.77 -6.68 -13.91
CA GLU A 118 -14.18 -7.06 -13.68
C GLU A 118 -14.48 -7.17 -12.19
N ALA A 119 -13.48 -7.56 -11.39
CA ALA A 119 -13.61 -7.77 -9.96
C ALA A 119 -12.56 -7.00 -9.14
N ARG A 120 -12.89 -6.78 -7.87
CA ARG A 120 -12.05 -6.16 -6.86
C ARG A 120 -12.01 -7.05 -5.63
N SER A 121 -10.88 -7.05 -4.95
CA SER A 121 -10.71 -7.83 -3.74
C SER A 121 -9.97 -7.03 -2.67
N THR A 122 -10.08 -7.46 -1.43
CA THR A 122 -9.35 -6.89 -0.31
C THR A 122 -8.96 -7.98 0.68
N VAL A 123 -8.12 -7.64 1.67
CA VAL A 123 -7.72 -8.58 2.73
C VAL A 123 -8.16 -8.08 4.09
N ALA A 124 -8.80 -8.96 4.85
CA ALA A 124 -9.23 -8.74 6.22
C ALA A 124 -8.26 -9.45 7.18
N ILE A 125 -7.48 -8.67 7.95
CA ILE A 125 -6.39 -9.15 8.79
C ILE A 125 -6.68 -8.88 10.25
N LEU A 126 -6.77 -7.58 10.63
CA LEU A 126 -6.80 -7.11 12.01
C LEU A 126 -8.07 -7.51 12.75
N GLU A 127 -7.90 -7.81 14.02
CA GLU A 127 -8.93 -8.05 15.02
C GLU A 127 -8.85 -6.99 16.12
N ALA A 128 -9.66 -7.10 17.15
CA ALA A 128 -9.71 -6.14 18.25
C ALA A 128 -8.36 -5.94 18.98
N ALA A 129 -7.48 -6.95 18.98
CA ALA A 129 -6.13 -6.85 19.53
C ALA A 129 -5.19 -5.93 18.73
N ALA A 130 -5.58 -5.56 17.50
CA ALA A 130 -4.81 -4.68 16.61
C ALA A 130 -3.36 -5.11 16.35
N SER A 131 -3.06 -6.41 16.41
CA SER A 131 -1.74 -6.97 16.11
C SER A 131 -1.58 -7.24 14.62
N TRP A 132 -0.41 -6.88 14.07
CA TRP A 132 -0.01 -7.23 12.71
C TRP A 132 0.79 -8.53 12.62
N GLU A 133 1.08 -9.20 13.76
CA GLU A 133 1.65 -10.55 13.76
C GLU A 133 0.56 -11.55 13.38
N LEU A 134 0.80 -12.34 12.33
CA LEU A 134 -0.17 -13.32 11.84
C LEU A 134 -0.45 -14.43 12.87
N GLU A 135 0.49 -14.68 13.75
CA GLU A 135 0.42 -15.64 14.84
C GLU A 135 -0.58 -15.22 15.92
N ASP A 136 -0.92 -13.94 16.02
CA ASP A 136 -1.86 -13.40 17.00
C ASP A 136 -3.33 -13.48 16.54
N ILE A 137 -3.58 -13.89 15.31
CA ILE A 137 -4.93 -14.04 14.76
C ILE A 137 -5.70 -15.10 15.55
N GLN A 138 -6.86 -14.72 16.08
CA GLN A 138 -7.72 -15.59 16.89
C GLN A 138 -8.88 -16.21 16.08
N MET A 139 -9.43 -15.47 15.10
CA MET A 139 -10.51 -15.99 14.24
C MET A 139 -10.08 -17.28 13.57
N ALA A 140 -10.97 -18.28 13.60
CA ALA A 140 -10.76 -19.55 12.92
C ALA A 140 -12.01 -19.94 12.13
N ALA A 141 -11.82 -20.57 10.98
CA ALA A 141 -12.91 -21.17 10.25
C ALA A 141 -13.31 -22.52 10.88
N ALA A 142 -14.61 -22.76 10.95
CA ALA A 142 -15.18 -24.03 11.39
C ALA A 142 -16.19 -24.53 10.34
N SER A 143 -16.01 -25.76 9.86
CA SER A 143 -16.90 -26.40 8.86
C SER A 143 -17.12 -25.51 7.60
N GLY A 144 -16.06 -24.87 7.10
CA GLY A 144 -16.13 -24.00 5.93
C GLY A 144 -16.86 -22.66 6.16
N LYS A 145 -16.98 -22.22 7.42
CA LYS A 145 -17.64 -20.96 7.78
C LYS A 145 -16.76 -20.14 8.70
N LEU A 146 -16.91 -18.81 8.61
CA LEU A 146 -16.25 -17.84 9.47
C LEU A 146 -17.26 -17.15 10.38
N SER A 147 -16.86 -16.91 11.64
CA SER A 147 -17.60 -16.10 12.59
C SER A 147 -16.62 -15.21 13.36
N GLY A 148 -17.00 -13.94 13.58
CA GLY A 148 -16.19 -12.94 14.25
C GLY A 148 -16.15 -11.63 13.47
N GLU A 149 -15.16 -10.77 13.80
CA GLU A 149 -15.03 -9.44 13.21
C GLU A 149 -13.60 -9.17 12.80
N LYS A 150 -13.43 -8.53 11.65
CA LYS A 150 -12.18 -7.95 11.17
C LYS A 150 -12.32 -6.44 11.04
N LEU A 151 -11.28 -5.72 11.45
CA LEU A 151 -11.27 -4.26 11.54
C LEU A 151 -10.30 -3.64 10.54
N PHE A 152 -10.52 -2.38 10.21
CA PHE A 152 -9.67 -1.59 9.31
C PHE A 152 -9.43 -2.25 7.94
N VAL A 153 -10.44 -2.96 7.43
CA VAL A 153 -10.36 -3.61 6.12
C VAL A 153 -10.48 -2.55 5.02
N PRO A 154 -9.44 -2.34 4.19
CA PRO A 154 -9.48 -1.32 3.15
C PRO A 154 -10.48 -1.69 2.06
N ASP A 155 -11.24 -0.71 1.59
CA ASP A 155 -12.12 -0.78 0.42
C ASP A 155 -13.15 -1.92 0.42
N ALA A 156 -13.49 -2.51 1.58
CA ALA A 156 -14.37 -3.68 1.67
C ALA A 156 -15.76 -3.43 1.06
N ALA A 157 -16.29 -2.21 1.11
CA ALA A 157 -17.59 -1.91 0.52
C ALA A 157 -17.65 -2.07 -1.00
N VAL A 158 -16.53 -1.91 -1.70
CA VAL A 158 -16.44 -2.04 -3.16
C VAL A 158 -15.79 -3.34 -3.63
N ALA A 159 -15.19 -4.10 -2.72
CA ALA A 159 -14.66 -5.43 -3.02
C ALA A 159 -15.79 -6.39 -3.41
N ASP A 160 -15.53 -7.27 -4.35
CA ASP A 160 -16.41 -8.38 -4.70
C ASP A 160 -16.12 -9.57 -3.78
N TRP A 161 -14.85 -9.79 -3.46
CA TRP A 161 -14.36 -10.82 -2.55
C TRP A 161 -13.51 -10.23 -1.43
N ILE A 162 -13.57 -10.87 -0.28
CA ILE A 162 -12.76 -10.56 0.89
C ILE A 162 -11.90 -11.77 1.22
N VAL A 163 -10.59 -11.62 1.09
CA VAL A 163 -9.63 -12.62 1.58
C VAL A 163 -9.49 -12.44 3.09
N VAL A 164 -9.77 -13.47 3.86
CA VAL A 164 -9.77 -13.43 5.33
C VAL A 164 -8.61 -14.29 5.85
N LEU A 165 -7.67 -13.64 6.57
CA LEU A 165 -6.64 -14.35 7.28
C LEU A 165 -7.20 -14.84 8.60
N ALA A 166 -7.20 -16.18 8.79
CA ALA A 166 -7.67 -16.85 9.99
C ALA A 166 -6.54 -17.73 10.56
N ARG A 167 -6.60 -18.06 11.85
CA ARG A 167 -5.56 -18.83 12.53
C ARG A 167 -5.28 -20.19 11.88
N ASN A 168 -6.30 -20.79 11.27
CA ASN A 168 -6.21 -22.11 10.65
C ASN A 168 -6.19 -22.08 9.11
N GLY A 169 -5.92 -20.95 8.50
CA GLY A 169 -5.76 -20.80 7.04
C GLY A 169 -6.18 -19.45 6.50
N VAL A 170 -6.13 -19.35 5.18
CA VAL A 170 -6.58 -18.19 4.41
C VAL A 170 -7.83 -18.58 3.64
N PHE A 171 -8.85 -17.74 3.73
CA PHE A 171 -10.17 -18.03 3.19
C PHE A 171 -10.65 -16.88 2.31
N LEU A 172 -11.42 -17.20 1.29
CA LEU A 172 -12.10 -16.23 0.44
C LEU A 172 -13.60 -16.25 0.74
N VAL A 173 -14.17 -15.07 0.89
CA VAL A 173 -15.60 -14.88 1.18
C VAL A 173 -16.17 -13.92 0.13
N ASP A 174 -17.28 -14.33 -0.50
CA ASP A 174 -18.06 -13.41 -1.31
C ASP A 174 -18.73 -12.38 -0.40
N LYS A 175 -18.54 -11.10 -0.68
CA LYS A 175 -19.14 -10.00 0.07
C LYS A 175 -20.65 -10.11 0.23
N LYS A 176 -21.33 -10.69 -0.75
CA LYS A 176 -22.79 -10.88 -0.77
C LYS A 176 -23.26 -12.11 -0.02
N SER A 177 -22.35 -12.92 0.50
CA SER A 177 -22.70 -14.14 1.25
C SER A 177 -23.55 -13.82 2.47
N PRO A 178 -24.51 -14.70 2.80
CA PRO A 178 -25.26 -14.58 4.06
C PRO A 178 -24.29 -14.51 5.25
N GLY A 179 -24.61 -13.67 6.23
CA GLY A 179 -23.80 -13.47 7.43
C GLY A 179 -22.63 -12.49 7.29
N VAL A 180 -22.42 -11.89 6.13
CA VAL A 180 -21.43 -10.83 5.95
C VAL A 180 -22.09 -9.45 6.16
N ARG A 181 -21.52 -8.65 7.05
CA ARG A 181 -21.91 -7.26 7.26
C ARG A 181 -20.68 -6.36 7.20
N ILE A 182 -20.76 -5.27 6.44
CA ILE A 182 -19.69 -4.30 6.23
C ILE A 182 -20.17 -2.96 6.74
N SER A 183 -19.42 -2.37 7.67
CA SER A 183 -19.71 -1.08 8.27
C SER A 183 -18.54 -0.12 8.09
N PRO A 184 -18.77 1.15 7.71
CA PRO A 184 -17.68 2.10 7.55
C PRO A 184 -17.02 2.41 8.90
N MET A 185 -15.70 2.59 8.88
CA MET A 185 -14.92 3.05 10.02
C MET A 185 -14.37 4.45 9.74
N PHE A 186 -14.20 5.23 10.80
CA PHE A 186 -13.54 6.52 10.69
C PHE A 186 -12.07 6.34 10.35
N SER A 187 -11.59 7.09 9.34
CA SER A 187 -10.19 7.15 8.95
C SER A 187 -9.72 8.61 8.88
N MET A 188 -8.47 8.85 9.32
CA MET A 188 -7.81 10.14 9.10
C MET A 188 -7.59 10.39 7.60
N ASP A 189 -7.25 9.36 6.85
CA ASP A 189 -7.14 9.40 5.40
C ASP A 189 -8.52 9.20 4.77
N LEU A 190 -9.05 10.26 4.17
CA LEU A 190 -10.35 10.23 3.50
C LEU A 190 -10.28 9.63 2.10
N THR A 191 -9.08 9.48 1.55
CA THR A 191 -8.85 8.97 0.20
C THR A 191 -8.76 7.44 0.15
N ARG A 192 -8.62 6.76 1.32
CA ARG A 192 -8.71 5.30 1.48
C ARG A 192 -9.75 4.97 2.55
N LYS A 193 -10.83 4.32 2.13
CA LYS A 193 -11.92 3.98 3.05
C LYS A 193 -11.62 2.68 3.78
N LEU A 194 -11.91 2.66 5.07
CA LEU A 194 -11.71 1.53 5.96
C LEU A 194 -13.05 1.05 6.52
N TYR A 195 -13.15 -0.25 6.73
CA TYR A 195 -14.40 -0.88 7.16
C TYR A 195 -14.16 -1.92 8.26
N ALA A 196 -15.15 -2.10 9.12
CA ALA A 196 -15.32 -3.30 9.93
C ALA A 196 -16.12 -4.32 9.11
N VAL A 197 -15.69 -5.57 9.13
CA VAL A 197 -16.35 -6.68 8.46
C VAL A 197 -16.70 -7.73 9.49
N GLN A 198 -18.00 -7.92 9.72
CA GLN A 198 -18.54 -8.97 10.59
C GLN A 198 -18.93 -10.18 9.77
N PHE A 199 -18.60 -11.35 10.30
CA PHE A 199 -18.95 -12.66 9.77
C PHE A 199 -19.82 -13.38 10.82
N ASP A 200 -20.99 -13.84 10.41
CA ASP A 200 -21.90 -14.65 11.22
C ASP A 200 -22.20 -15.96 10.45
N ASN A 201 -21.41 -16.98 10.73
CA ASN A 201 -21.46 -18.26 10.00
C ASN A 201 -21.36 -18.07 8.46
N ALA A 202 -20.61 -17.09 8.01
CA ALA A 202 -20.45 -16.74 6.60
C ALA A 202 -19.71 -17.89 5.87
N PRO A 203 -20.23 -18.41 4.75
CA PRO A 203 -19.54 -19.40 3.94
C PRO A 203 -18.18 -18.86 3.47
N ALA A 204 -17.15 -19.69 3.57
CA ALA A 204 -15.79 -19.31 3.24
C ALA A 204 -15.08 -20.44 2.50
N GLU A 205 -14.50 -20.14 1.37
CA GLU A 205 -13.69 -21.05 0.58
C GLU A 205 -12.22 -20.97 1.01
N ARG A 206 -11.59 -22.11 1.27
CA ARG A 206 -10.19 -22.15 1.67
C ARG A 206 -9.27 -21.92 0.47
N LEU A 207 -8.35 -20.97 0.56
CA LEU A 207 -7.30 -20.74 -0.43
C LEU A 207 -5.99 -21.47 -0.08
N GLY A 208 -5.61 -21.48 1.21
CA GLY A 208 -4.35 -22.10 1.62
C GLY A 208 -4.02 -21.89 3.09
N ASP A 209 -2.74 -22.08 3.42
CA ASP A 209 -2.22 -21.93 4.77
C ASP A 209 -1.77 -20.50 5.06
N LEU A 210 -1.90 -20.09 6.32
CA LEU A 210 -1.52 -18.75 6.77
C LEU A 210 -0.03 -18.46 6.53
N ALA A 211 0.83 -19.47 6.63
CA ALA A 211 2.26 -19.31 6.38
C ALA A 211 2.57 -18.84 4.95
N GLY A 212 1.83 -19.33 3.95
CA GLY A 212 1.98 -18.92 2.55
C GLY A 212 1.59 -17.46 2.27
N ALA A 213 0.78 -16.85 3.13
CA ALA A 213 0.44 -15.44 3.01
C ALA A 213 1.59 -14.49 3.39
N LYS A 214 2.64 -14.96 4.09
CA LYS A 214 3.73 -14.10 4.60
C LYS A 214 4.49 -13.38 3.49
N THR A 215 4.78 -14.05 2.39
CA THR A 215 5.47 -13.44 1.23
C THR A 215 4.56 -12.40 0.57
N ALA A 216 3.30 -12.72 0.35
CA ALA A 216 2.32 -11.78 -0.20
C ALA A 216 2.15 -10.52 0.66
N MET A 217 2.18 -10.66 1.99
CA MET A 217 2.18 -9.53 2.93
C MET A 217 3.48 -8.70 2.82
N GLY A 218 4.60 -9.33 2.50
CA GLY A 218 5.85 -8.64 2.17
C GLY A 218 5.72 -7.77 0.91
N ILE A 219 5.12 -8.31 -0.15
CA ILE A 219 4.82 -7.59 -1.39
C ILE A 219 3.91 -6.39 -1.11
N ALA A 220 2.81 -6.59 -0.38
CA ALA A 220 1.91 -5.51 0.00
C ALA A 220 2.60 -4.42 0.84
N THR A 221 3.53 -4.80 1.72
CA THR A 221 4.29 -3.84 2.52
C THR A 221 5.25 -3.03 1.65
N ALA A 222 5.99 -3.66 0.73
CA ALA A 222 6.87 -2.97 -0.20
C ALA A 222 6.10 -2.02 -1.13
N ALA A 223 4.94 -2.43 -1.62
CA ALA A 223 4.03 -1.61 -2.43
C ALA A 223 3.50 -0.40 -1.65
N LEU A 224 3.15 -0.58 -0.37
CA LEU A 224 2.75 0.53 0.51
C LEU A 224 3.90 1.52 0.72
N VAL A 225 5.13 1.02 0.91
CA VAL A 225 6.32 1.87 1.03
C VAL A 225 6.52 2.70 -0.24
N ALA A 226 6.39 2.10 -1.43
CA ALA A 226 6.50 2.83 -2.69
C ALA A 226 5.41 3.90 -2.84
N GLU A 227 4.17 3.60 -2.45
CA GLU A 227 3.09 4.60 -2.39
C GLU A 227 3.45 5.76 -1.46
N MET A 228 4.04 5.47 -0.28
CA MET A 228 4.51 6.50 0.66
C MET A 228 5.62 7.36 0.03
N VAL A 229 6.54 6.78 -0.71
CA VAL A 229 7.60 7.50 -1.46
C VAL A 229 6.97 8.46 -2.47
N GLY A 230 6.00 8.02 -3.26
CA GLY A 230 5.27 8.88 -4.18
C GLY A 230 4.59 10.07 -3.50
N GLY A 231 3.95 9.84 -2.35
CA GLY A 231 3.36 10.88 -1.52
C GLY A 231 4.39 11.88 -0.97
N MET A 232 5.55 11.40 -0.51
CA MET A 232 6.67 12.24 -0.06
C MET A 232 7.21 13.09 -1.20
N GLN A 233 7.40 12.50 -2.39
CA GLN A 233 7.86 13.23 -3.57
C GLN A 233 6.91 14.36 -3.96
N SER A 234 5.61 14.08 -3.99
CA SER A 234 4.60 15.11 -4.30
C SER A 234 4.59 16.23 -3.25
N THR A 235 4.75 15.87 -1.97
CA THR A 235 4.87 16.83 -0.86
C THR A 235 6.09 17.74 -1.04
N LEU A 236 7.23 17.16 -1.36
CA LEU A 236 8.48 17.87 -1.62
C LEU A 236 8.35 18.83 -2.80
N ASP A 237 7.87 18.35 -3.95
CA ASP A 237 7.73 19.16 -5.17
C ASP A 237 6.83 20.38 -4.93
N ARG A 238 5.66 20.19 -4.31
CA ARG A 238 4.72 21.25 -3.96
C ARG A 238 5.35 22.25 -2.98
N THR A 239 6.12 21.77 -2.03
CA THR A 239 6.81 22.62 -1.03
C THR A 239 7.89 23.47 -1.68
N VAL A 240 8.67 22.89 -2.58
CA VAL A 240 9.71 23.63 -3.33
C VAL A 240 9.07 24.70 -4.23
N GLU A 241 8.01 24.37 -4.97
CA GLU A 241 7.30 25.36 -5.80
C GLU A 241 6.68 26.49 -4.97
N TYR A 242 6.10 26.17 -3.82
CA TYR A 242 5.61 27.17 -2.89
C TYR A 242 6.74 28.07 -2.38
N ALA A 243 7.89 27.50 -2.01
CA ALA A 243 9.04 28.24 -1.52
C ALA A 243 9.64 29.17 -2.58
N LYS A 244 9.59 28.81 -3.87
CA LYS A 244 10.04 29.65 -5.00
C LYS A 244 9.11 30.85 -5.24
N THR A 245 7.83 30.73 -4.94
CA THR A 245 6.82 31.73 -5.31
C THR A 245 6.38 32.60 -4.13
N ARG A 246 6.29 32.03 -2.92
CA ARG A 246 5.84 32.74 -1.71
C ARG A 246 6.85 33.77 -1.26
N LYS A 247 6.42 35.02 -1.07
CA LYS A 247 7.26 36.13 -0.57
C LYS A 247 6.92 36.47 0.88
N GLN A 248 7.95 36.63 1.70
CA GLN A 248 7.91 37.17 3.04
C GLN A 248 9.21 37.95 3.30
N PHE A 249 9.17 38.96 4.14
CA PHE A 249 10.36 39.81 4.45
C PHE A 249 11.05 40.37 3.19
N GLY A 250 10.24 40.74 2.20
CA GLY A 250 10.73 41.39 0.96
C GLY A 250 11.33 40.46 -0.11
N LYS A 251 11.41 39.13 0.13
CA LYS A 251 11.97 38.16 -0.82
C LYS A 251 11.23 36.81 -0.76
N THR A 252 11.53 35.93 -1.70
CA THR A 252 10.95 34.58 -1.70
C THR A 252 11.44 33.78 -0.48
N ILE A 253 10.56 32.98 0.14
CA ILE A 253 10.94 32.21 1.33
C ILE A 253 12.02 31.16 1.02
N GLY A 254 12.08 30.64 -0.21
CA GLY A 254 13.12 29.74 -0.67
C GLY A 254 14.53 30.35 -0.74
N SER A 255 14.67 31.70 -0.59
CA SER A 255 15.97 32.34 -0.47
C SER A 255 16.57 32.25 0.94
N PHE A 256 15.81 31.80 1.94
CA PHE A 256 16.31 31.61 3.29
C PHE A 256 16.93 30.23 3.46
N GLN A 257 18.17 30.18 4.00
CA GLN A 257 18.87 28.91 4.23
C GLN A 257 18.05 27.90 5.06
N ALA A 258 17.32 28.38 6.08
CA ALA A 258 16.48 27.52 6.92
C ALA A 258 15.41 26.77 6.11
N VAL A 259 14.86 27.36 5.05
CA VAL A 259 13.91 26.71 4.14
C VAL A 259 14.64 25.77 3.17
N GLN A 260 15.78 26.23 2.62
CA GLN A 260 16.59 25.42 1.70
C GLN A 260 17.06 24.11 2.35
N HIS A 261 17.57 24.17 3.59
CA HIS A 261 18.02 22.99 4.33
C HIS A 261 16.87 22.04 4.61
N GLN A 262 15.70 22.54 5.01
CA GLN A 262 14.52 21.68 5.19
C GLN A 262 14.09 20.96 3.90
N CYS A 263 14.11 21.65 2.75
CA CYS A 263 13.83 21.01 1.46
C CYS A 263 14.90 19.98 1.08
N ALA A 264 16.18 20.27 1.35
CA ALA A 264 17.27 19.31 1.12
C ALA A 264 17.12 18.05 1.97
N ASP A 265 16.78 18.23 3.25
CA ASP A 265 16.51 17.08 4.14
C ASP A 265 15.28 16.29 3.68
N MET A 266 14.19 16.96 3.25
CA MET A 266 13.03 16.27 2.68
C MET A 266 13.40 15.44 1.44
N TYR A 267 14.28 15.98 0.59
CA TYR A 267 14.81 15.26 -0.57
C TYR A 267 15.60 14.02 -0.16
N LEU A 268 16.52 14.16 0.80
CA LEU A 268 17.33 13.06 1.32
C LEU A 268 16.45 11.93 1.87
N GLU A 269 15.45 12.26 2.70
CA GLU A 269 14.51 11.29 3.29
C GLU A 269 13.70 10.57 2.20
N THR A 270 13.27 11.30 1.17
CA THR A 270 12.49 10.71 0.07
C THR A 270 13.35 9.75 -0.76
N GLU A 271 14.57 10.15 -1.16
CA GLU A 271 15.46 9.31 -1.96
C GLU A 271 15.98 8.09 -1.21
N SER A 272 16.27 8.24 0.09
CA SER A 272 16.66 7.10 0.93
C SER A 272 15.52 6.08 1.04
N SER A 273 14.29 6.56 1.23
CA SER A 273 13.10 5.70 1.26
C SER A 273 12.85 5.01 -0.08
N ARG A 274 13.05 5.73 -1.20
CA ARG A 274 12.94 5.20 -2.56
C ARG A 274 13.94 4.06 -2.77
N SER A 275 15.19 4.28 -2.44
CA SER A 275 16.25 3.28 -2.57
C SER A 275 15.93 2.01 -1.77
N ALA A 276 15.42 2.17 -0.54
CA ALA A 276 15.01 1.04 0.29
C ALA A 276 13.79 0.30 -0.28
N ALA A 277 12.79 1.02 -0.85
CA ALA A 277 11.62 0.43 -1.49
C ALA A 277 12.01 -0.43 -2.70
N TYR A 278 12.88 0.10 -3.58
CA TYR A 278 13.34 -0.60 -4.78
C TYR A 278 14.16 -1.83 -4.42
N TYR A 279 15.03 -1.72 -3.42
CA TYR A 279 15.77 -2.87 -2.92
C TYR A 279 14.84 -3.96 -2.36
N ALA A 280 13.83 -3.57 -1.58
CA ALA A 280 12.87 -4.52 -1.01
C ALA A 280 12.06 -5.25 -2.10
N ALA A 281 11.63 -4.56 -3.15
CA ALA A 281 10.93 -5.16 -4.28
C ALA A 281 11.81 -6.14 -5.06
N TRP A 282 13.02 -5.73 -5.41
CA TRP A 282 13.99 -6.60 -6.07
C TRP A 282 14.31 -7.82 -5.20
N ALA A 283 14.51 -7.63 -3.91
CA ALA A 283 14.81 -8.72 -2.98
C ALA A 283 13.67 -9.76 -2.88
N LEU A 284 12.42 -9.30 -2.95
CA LEU A 284 11.24 -10.17 -2.99
C LEU A 284 11.15 -10.93 -4.32
N GLU A 285 11.43 -10.25 -5.43
CA GLU A 285 11.39 -10.83 -6.78
C GLU A 285 12.44 -11.93 -6.96
N GLU A 286 13.67 -11.65 -6.56
CA GLU A 286 14.79 -12.59 -6.61
C GLU A 286 14.77 -13.62 -5.47
N ASN A 287 13.80 -13.50 -4.56
CA ASN A 287 13.67 -14.39 -3.40
C ASN A 287 14.99 -14.55 -2.61
N VAL A 288 15.72 -13.44 -2.41
CA VAL A 288 16.98 -13.48 -1.67
C VAL A 288 16.74 -13.73 -0.17
N PRO A 289 17.71 -14.32 0.55
CA PRO A 289 17.53 -14.74 1.95
C PRO A 289 17.15 -13.59 2.90
N ASP A 290 17.58 -12.37 2.61
CA ASP A 290 17.31 -11.17 3.42
C ASP A 290 16.10 -10.35 2.97
N ALA A 291 15.28 -10.83 2.00
CA ALA A 291 14.12 -10.12 1.50
C ALA A 291 13.19 -9.63 2.62
N ARG A 292 12.95 -10.44 3.65
CA ARG A 292 12.10 -10.05 4.80
C ARG A 292 12.72 -8.91 5.63
N ALA A 293 14.05 -8.91 5.77
CA ALA A 293 14.78 -7.83 6.43
C ALA A 293 14.71 -6.56 5.58
N ALA A 294 14.90 -6.65 4.27
CA ALA A 294 14.81 -5.55 3.33
C ALA A 294 13.44 -4.85 3.38
N VAL A 295 12.34 -5.62 3.40
CA VAL A 295 10.98 -5.09 3.56
C VAL A 295 10.81 -4.35 4.89
N SER A 296 11.33 -4.92 5.99
CA SER A 296 11.25 -4.27 7.32
C SER A 296 12.06 -2.98 7.35
N ILE A 297 13.27 -2.96 6.78
CA ILE A 297 14.12 -1.77 6.67
C ILE A 297 13.40 -0.67 5.86
N ALA A 298 12.84 -1.02 4.71
CA ALA A 298 12.12 -0.08 3.87
C ALA A 298 10.91 0.53 4.60
N LYS A 299 10.13 -0.29 5.31
CA LYS A 299 8.97 0.19 6.08
C LYS A 299 9.36 1.07 7.26
N ILE A 300 10.43 0.73 8.00
CA ILE A 300 10.98 1.59 9.07
C ILE A 300 11.30 2.98 8.50
N TYR A 301 12.10 2.99 7.45
CA TYR A 301 12.60 4.24 6.86
C TYR A 301 11.46 5.11 6.35
N ALA A 302 10.57 4.55 5.52
CA ALA A 302 9.45 5.29 4.94
C ALA A 302 8.45 5.79 5.99
N SER A 303 8.24 5.05 7.10
CA SER A 303 7.35 5.49 8.18
C SER A 303 7.89 6.74 8.88
N ASP A 304 9.17 6.77 9.24
CA ASP A 304 9.80 7.92 9.88
C ASP A 304 9.97 9.10 8.89
N ALA A 305 10.38 8.82 7.65
CA ALA A 305 10.53 9.81 6.59
C ALA A 305 9.21 10.47 6.21
N GLY A 306 8.15 9.69 6.01
CA GLY A 306 6.82 10.20 5.63
C GLY A 306 6.28 11.20 6.66
N ARG A 307 6.46 10.91 7.96
CA ARG A 307 6.11 11.84 9.03
C ARG A 307 6.97 13.11 8.98
N THR A 308 8.27 12.97 8.77
CA THR A 308 9.21 14.09 8.74
C THR A 308 8.96 15.00 7.54
N VAL A 309 8.83 14.43 6.34
CA VAL A 309 8.56 15.16 5.10
C VAL A 309 7.22 15.88 5.18
N GLY A 310 6.18 15.20 5.67
CA GLY A 310 4.86 15.79 5.84
C GLY A 310 4.86 16.96 6.84
N ASN A 311 5.52 16.81 8.00
CA ASN A 311 5.63 17.87 9.00
C ASN A 311 6.37 19.10 8.45
N ARG A 312 7.51 18.90 7.76
CA ARG A 312 8.30 20.01 7.16
C ARG A 312 7.52 20.70 6.04
N GLY A 313 6.85 19.92 5.18
CA GLY A 313 5.99 20.48 4.14
C GLY A 313 4.93 21.43 4.71
N ILE A 314 4.17 20.98 5.70
CA ILE A 314 3.18 21.80 6.39
C ILE A 314 3.83 23.01 7.06
N GLN A 315 4.96 22.85 7.74
CA GLN A 315 5.66 23.94 8.40
C GLN A 315 6.11 25.03 7.43
N ILE A 316 6.65 24.67 6.27
CA ILE A 316 7.09 25.63 5.26
C ILE A 316 5.91 26.39 4.64
N HIS A 317 4.76 25.74 4.48
CA HIS A 317 3.53 26.39 4.00
C HIS A 317 2.88 27.29 5.08
N GLY A 318 3.23 27.09 6.36
CA GLY A 318 2.66 27.82 7.47
C GLY A 318 1.14 27.59 7.58
N GLY A 319 0.39 28.66 7.89
CA GLY A 319 -1.08 28.55 8.01
C GLY A 319 -1.78 27.96 6.79
N MET A 320 -1.24 28.20 5.58
CA MET A 320 -1.80 27.63 4.35
C MET A 320 -1.68 26.10 4.30
N GLY A 321 -0.68 25.49 4.92
CA GLY A 321 -0.49 24.04 4.94
C GLY A 321 -1.61 23.27 5.65
N PHE A 322 -2.35 23.94 6.53
CA PHE A 322 -3.47 23.35 7.30
C PHE A 322 -4.84 23.70 6.74
N THR A 323 -4.94 24.63 5.79
CA THR A 323 -6.26 25.01 5.25
C THR A 323 -6.81 23.89 4.37
N TRP A 324 -8.15 23.78 4.34
CA TRP A 324 -8.81 22.73 3.57
C TRP A 324 -8.63 22.89 2.06
N GLU A 325 -8.36 24.09 1.60
CA GLU A 325 -8.10 24.44 0.19
C GLU A 325 -6.73 23.95 -0.31
N ASN A 326 -5.78 23.76 0.59
CA ASN A 326 -4.46 23.23 0.24
C ASN A 326 -4.47 21.71 0.25
N ASP A 327 -3.85 21.08 -0.76
CA ASP A 327 -3.83 19.63 -0.89
C ASP A 327 -2.80 18.94 0.01
N LEU A 328 -1.84 19.69 0.56
CA LEU A 328 -0.70 19.12 1.28
C LEU A 328 -1.12 18.28 2.49
N HIS A 329 -2.18 18.71 3.22
CA HIS A 329 -2.68 17.97 4.35
C HIS A 329 -3.25 16.59 3.98
N LEU A 330 -3.68 16.37 2.72
CA LEU A 330 -4.16 15.07 2.26
C LEU A 330 -3.01 14.06 2.17
N TYR A 331 -1.85 14.50 1.64
CA TYR A 331 -0.63 13.69 1.64
C TYR A 331 -0.15 13.35 3.06
N TYR A 332 -0.20 14.34 3.96
CA TYR A 332 0.15 14.11 5.37
C TYR A 332 -0.77 13.08 6.02
N ARG A 333 -2.09 13.16 5.80
CA ARG A 333 -3.07 12.20 6.31
C ARG A 333 -2.84 10.80 5.78
N ARG A 334 -2.57 10.66 4.48
CA ARG A 334 -2.23 9.38 3.85
C ARG A 334 -0.94 8.82 4.45
N ALA A 335 0.12 9.62 4.60
CA ALA A 335 1.37 9.20 5.20
C ALA A 335 1.18 8.71 6.64
N LYS A 336 0.36 9.39 7.46
CA LYS A 336 0.04 8.98 8.84
C LYS A 336 -0.77 7.69 8.91
N ALA A 337 -1.70 7.48 8.01
CA ALA A 337 -2.44 6.21 7.92
C ALA A 337 -1.53 5.06 7.47
N SER A 338 -0.67 5.30 6.49
CA SER A 338 0.28 4.31 5.97
C SER A 338 1.39 3.96 6.97
N GLU A 339 1.78 4.91 7.85
CA GLU A 339 2.77 4.69 8.92
C GLU A 339 2.39 3.48 9.80
N THR A 340 1.11 3.33 10.16
CA THR A 340 0.63 2.26 11.05
C THR A 340 0.15 1.01 10.32
N THR A 341 -0.12 1.09 9.01
CA THR A 341 -0.58 -0.05 8.22
C THR A 341 0.55 -1.07 8.05
N PHE A 342 0.27 -2.34 8.32
CA PHE A 342 1.21 -3.48 8.35
C PHE A 342 2.32 -3.36 9.40
N GLY A 343 2.11 -2.55 10.44
CA GLY A 343 3.07 -2.28 11.50
C GLY A 343 3.82 -0.96 11.29
N ASP A 344 4.09 -0.27 12.39
CA ASP A 344 4.87 0.96 12.41
C ASP A 344 6.40 0.70 12.42
N ALA A 345 7.18 1.77 12.50
CA ALA A 345 8.64 1.65 12.55
C ALA A 345 9.13 0.85 13.78
N THR A 346 8.43 0.92 14.92
CA THR A 346 8.78 0.18 16.13
C THR A 346 8.54 -1.32 15.95
N PHE A 347 7.39 -1.68 15.40
CA PHE A 347 7.05 -3.06 15.04
C PHE A 347 8.11 -3.69 14.11
N HIS A 348 8.49 -2.98 13.06
CA HIS A 348 9.48 -3.48 12.10
C HIS A 348 10.90 -3.52 12.64
N ARG A 349 11.28 -2.60 13.56
CA ARG A 349 12.57 -2.68 14.28
C ARG A 349 12.65 -3.92 15.16
N GLU A 350 11.58 -4.22 15.89
CA GLU A 350 11.50 -5.42 16.71
C GLU A 350 11.61 -6.69 15.84
N ARG A 351 10.91 -6.71 14.73
CA ARG A 351 10.95 -7.81 13.76
C ARG A 351 12.34 -8.01 13.17
N LEU A 352 13.01 -6.91 12.80
CA LEU A 352 14.39 -6.94 12.30
C LEU A 352 15.38 -7.41 13.37
N ALA A 353 15.22 -6.97 14.62
CA ALA A 353 16.06 -7.40 15.72
C ALA A 353 15.95 -8.92 15.97
N ARG A 354 14.73 -9.47 15.96
CA ARG A 354 14.51 -10.92 16.06
C ARG A 354 15.18 -11.67 14.91
N LEU A 355 15.05 -11.22 13.68
CA LEU A 355 15.72 -11.83 12.52
C LEU A 355 17.23 -11.84 12.66
N ALA A 356 17.85 -10.77 13.17
CA ALA A 356 19.29 -10.65 13.33
C ALA A 356 19.83 -11.46 14.52
N ILE A 357 19.12 -11.47 15.66
CA ILE A 357 19.57 -12.13 16.90
C ILE A 357 19.31 -13.63 16.82
N ASP A 358 18.16 -14.06 16.38
CA ASP A 358 17.79 -15.49 16.35
C ASP A 358 18.62 -16.25 15.31
N SER A 359 18.93 -15.63 14.16
CA SER A 359 19.84 -16.22 13.17
C SER A 359 21.27 -16.40 13.69
N ALA A 360 21.75 -15.48 14.53
CA ALA A 360 23.09 -15.57 15.14
C ALA A 360 23.17 -16.67 16.23
N SER A 361 22.09 -16.90 16.98
CA SER A 361 22.06 -17.94 18.03
C SER A 361 22.09 -19.35 17.45
N VAL A 362 21.49 -19.58 16.28
CA VAL A 362 21.52 -20.88 15.58
C VAL A 362 22.91 -21.19 15.01
N ALA A 363 23.65 -20.17 14.53
CA ALA A 363 25.00 -20.34 14.01
C ALA A 363 26.05 -20.60 15.14
N GLY A 364 25.81 -20.10 16.34
CA GLY A 364 26.71 -20.27 17.51
C GLY A 364 26.58 -21.60 18.25
N THR A 365 25.55 -22.41 17.98
CA THR A 365 25.35 -23.74 18.61
C THR A 365 25.92 -24.91 17.80
N SER A 366 26.57 -24.63 16.66
CA SER A 366 27.16 -25.62 15.74
C SER A 366 28.70 -25.64 15.77
N ALA A 367 29.34 -25.10 16.80
CA ALA A 367 30.80 -25.08 16.99
C ALA A 367 31.24 -25.99 18.13
#